data_dd4557e7a4145851fcef58457073f23a
#
_entry.id   dd4557e7a4145851fcef58457073f23a
#
_cell.length_a   1.000
_cell.length_b   1.000
_cell.length_c   1.000
_cell.angle_alpha   90.00
_cell.angle_beta   90.00
_cell.angle_gamma   90.00
#
_symmetry.space_group_name_H-M   'P 1'
#
loop_
_entity.id
_entity.type
_entity.pdbx_description
1 polymer ?
#
loop_
_entity_poly.entity_id
_entity_poly.type
_entity_poly.pdbx_seq_one_letter_code
_entity_poly.pdbx_strand_id
1 'polypeptide(L)'
;MGYNVSGLTSYVETNKDVLVKDAVLGGNIKGETLSMFTKQLGVKTKERLNYLDVDPVLQDGSSCGFSAQGSTVLTDRDIETAVIKYNDQWCWKAMLGRFSEYQVRINANEDSLPFESEITDQIVKGINKKVETLIWQGDKDDGDLINGLITIAEGSDSASTITGATASGATAYERILDTYMLIPEAWVDEAVIFVSPAIFRQYAQDLVAKNFFHYDGENGELTELFIPGSDVKVRKTYGLTGVDKIYASVPANMVYACDMLDANEDFKMWYNDEDELVKVKVLFNAGVATLYPDAVVLTTPAA
;
A
#
# COMPACT_ATOMS: atom_id res chain seq x y z
N MET A 1 -34.39 -18.69 17.64
CA MET A 1 -33.54 -17.88 18.53
C MET A 1 -33.11 -16.67 17.74
N GLY A 2 -33.24 -15.44 18.31
CA GLY A 2 -32.75 -14.23 17.65
C GLY A 2 -31.22 -14.14 17.80
N TYR A 3 -30.55 -13.52 16.83
CA TYR A 3 -29.14 -13.21 16.90
C TYR A 3 -28.84 -12.31 18.14
N ASN A 4 -27.85 -12.71 18.92
CA ASN A 4 -27.43 -11.94 20.09
C ASN A 4 -26.30 -11.00 19.74
N VAL A 5 -26.60 -9.70 19.62
CA VAL A 5 -25.62 -8.67 19.22
C VAL A 5 -24.49 -8.52 20.24
N SER A 6 -24.68 -8.95 21.50
CA SER A 6 -23.61 -8.94 22.51
C SER A 6 -22.43 -9.86 22.14
N GLY A 7 -22.67 -10.91 21.34
CA GLY A 7 -21.63 -11.78 20.81
C GLY A 7 -20.66 -11.03 19.90
N LEU A 8 -21.17 -10.14 19.05
CA LEU A 8 -20.36 -9.34 18.14
C LEU A 8 -19.45 -8.36 18.89
N THR A 9 -19.99 -7.66 19.90
CA THR A 9 -19.19 -6.76 20.74
C THR A 9 -18.09 -7.52 21.48
N SER A 10 -18.42 -8.67 22.10
CA SER A 10 -17.48 -9.52 22.83
C SER A 10 -16.39 -10.09 21.90
N TYR A 11 -16.73 -10.48 20.66
CA TYR A 11 -15.76 -10.96 19.68
C TYR A 11 -14.76 -9.87 19.31
N VAL A 12 -15.24 -8.66 19.04
CA VAL A 12 -14.37 -7.51 18.71
C VAL A 12 -13.48 -7.14 19.89
N GLU A 13 -14.00 -7.09 21.12
CA GLU A 13 -13.21 -6.83 22.31
C GLU A 13 -12.10 -7.86 22.56
N THR A 14 -12.37 -9.13 22.25
CA THR A 14 -11.39 -10.22 22.41
C THR A 14 -10.31 -10.20 21.33
N ASN A 15 -10.66 -9.85 20.09
CA ASN A 15 -9.77 -9.93 18.95
C ASN A 15 -9.29 -8.56 18.44
N LYS A 16 -9.55 -7.48 19.16
CA LYS A 16 -9.27 -6.11 18.70
C LYS A 16 -7.85 -5.86 18.24
N ASP A 17 -6.85 -6.38 18.95
CA ASP A 17 -5.43 -6.19 18.61
C ASP A 17 -5.09 -6.79 17.23
N VAL A 18 -5.66 -7.95 16.91
CA VAL A 18 -5.50 -8.60 15.61
C VAL A 18 -6.25 -7.82 14.54
N LEU A 19 -7.49 -7.40 14.81
CA LEU A 19 -8.32 -6.64 13.86
C LEU A 19 -7.71 -5.28 13.52
N VAL A 20 -7.20 -4.55 14.52
CA VAL A 20 -6.50 -3.28 14.31
C VAL A 20 -5.21 -3.50 13.51
N LYS A 21 -4.41 -4.48 13.90
CA LYS A 21 -3.19 -4.84 13.16
C LYS A 21 -3.51 -5.14 11.69
N ASP A 22 -4.50 -5.97 11.44
CA ASP A 22 -4.89 -6.36 10.07
C ASP A 22 -5.49 -5.18 9.30
N ALA A 23 -6.21 -4.27 9.95
CA ALA A 23 -6.75 -3.07 9.32
C ALA A 23 -5.68 -2.04 8.96
N VAL A 24 -4.64 -1.89 9.78
CA VAL A 24 -3.61 -0.85 9.62
C VAL A 24 -2.41 -1.33 8.84
N LEU A 25 -1.91 -2.55 9.12
CA LEU A 25 -0.71 -3.09 8.47
C LEU A 25 -0.99 -3.88 7.19
N GLY A 26 -2.26 -4.10 6.88
CA GLY A 26 -2.67 -4.86 5.72
C GLY A 26 -2.30 -6.36 5.79
N GLY A 27 -2.28 -7.01 4.64
CA GLY A 27 -1.95 -8.44 4.51
C GLY A 27 -3.13 -9.31 4.12
N ASN A 28 -4.34 -8.73 4.03
CA ASN A 28 -5.58 -9.47 3.77
C ASN A 28 -6.07 -9.35 2.32
N ILE A 29 -5.41 -8.53 1.49
CA ILE A 29 -5.82 -8.29 0.11
C ILE A 29 -4.72 -8.75 -0.85
N LYS A 30 -5.09 -9.58 -1.82
CA LYS A 30 -4.17 -9.96 -2.90
C LYS A 30 -3.80 -8.76 -3.75
N GLY A 31 -2.50 -8.58 -3.99
CA GLY A 31 -1.98 -7.43 -4.75
C GLY A 31 -1.83 -6.15 -3.92
N GLU A 32 -1.87 -6.27 -2.60
CA GLU A 32 -1.52 -5.21 -1.66
C GLU A 32 -0.01 -4.94 -1.67
N THR A 33 0.35 -3.67 -1.55
CA THR A 33 1.76 -3.24 -1.58
C THR A 33 2.33 -2.89 -0.22
N LEU A 34 1.47 -2.66 0.78
CA LEU A 34 1.87 -2.31 2.16
C LEU A 34 2.85 -3.29 2.81
N SER A 35 2.77 -4.57 2.44
CA SER A 35 3.70 -5.60 2.95
C SER A 35 5.14 -5.41 2.49
N MET A 36 5.35 -4.67 1.40
CA MET A 36 6.67 -4.39 0.80
C MET A 36 7.32 -3.12 1.34
N PHE A 37 6.52 -2.22 1.93
CA PHE A 37 7.00 -0.93 2.41
C PHE A 37 7.78 -1.07 3.71
N THR A 38 8.73 -0.19 3.90
CA THR A 38 9.39 -0.01 5.20
C THR A 38 8.37 0.57 6.17
N LYS A 39 8.15 -0.11 7.30
CA LYS A 39 7.14 0.28 8.29
C LYS A 39 7.76 1.07 9.42
N GLN A 40 7.28 2.29 9.64
CA GLN A 40 7.63 3.14 10.76
C GLN A 40 6.46 3.19 11.73
N LEU A 41 6.61 2.54 12.88
CA LEU A 41 5.55 2.42 13.88
C LEU A 41 5.68 3.51 14.94
N GLY A 42 4.55 3.98 15.47
CA GLY A 42 4.51 4.94 16.58
C GLY A 42 4.60 6.41 16.17
N VAL A 43 4.38 6.73 14.91
CA VAL A 43 4.39 8.10 14.40
C VAL A 43 3.02 8.74 14.62
N LYS A 44 2.91 9.69 15.54
CA LYS A 44 1.64 10.33 15.90
C LYS A 44 1.22 11.45 14.96
N THR A 45 2.17 12.28 14.53
CA THR A 45 1.87 13.44 13.67
C THR A 45 2.94 13.64 12.60
N LYS A 46 4.19 13.73 13.01
CA LYS A 46 5.32 14.00 12.13
C LYS A 46 6.57 13.37 12.71
N GLU A 47 7.35 12.72 11.89
CA GLU A 47 8.65 12.19 12.25
C GLU A 47 9.67 12.53 11.17
N ARG A 48 10.91 12.72 11.58
CA ARG A 48 12.01 13.02 10.68
C ARG A 48 12.77 11.75 10.34
N LEU A 49 12.79 11.44 9.06
CA LEU A 49 13.53 10.32 8.49
C LEU A 49 14.88 10.86 8.01
N ASN A 50 15.97 10.31 8.56
CA ASN A 50 17.32 10.71 8.18
C ASN A 50 17.90 9.66 7.22
N TYR A 51 18.55 10.13 6.16
CA TYR A 51 19.35 9.28 5.31
C TYR A 51 20.72 9.91 5.06
N LEU A 52 21.72 9.05 4.89
CA LEU A 52 23.09 9.42 4.71
C LEU A 52 23.50 9.18 3.26
N ASP A 53 23.92 10.26 2.59
CA ASP A 53 24.51 10.19 1.28
C ASP A 53 26.03 10.31 1.43
N VAL A 54 26.76 9.32 0.92
CA VAL A 54 28.20 9.22 1.05
C VAL A 54 28.84 9.11 -0.33
N ASP A 55 29.61 10.13 -0.69
CA ASP A 55 30.44 10.13 -1.89
C ASP A 55 31.91 9.93 -1.51
N PRO A 56 32.41 8.67 -1.48
CA PRO A 56 33.77 8.38 -1.08
C PRO A 56 34.77 8.64 -2.21
N VAL A 57 35.76 9.45 -1.95
CA VAL A 57 36.89 9.65 -2.86
C VAL A 57 38.08 8.83 -2.39
N LEU A 58 38.49 7.85 -3.19
CA LEU A 58 39.67 7.05 -2.92
C LEU A 58 40.92 7.82 -3.27
N GLN A 59 41.90 7.83 -2.36
CA GLN A 59 43.17 8.58 -2.49
C GLN A 59 44.34 7.62 -2.53
N ASP A 60 45.45 8.09 -3.10
CA ASP A 60 46.72 7.37 -3.05
C ASP A 60 47.25 7.31 -1.59
N GLY A 61 47.35 6.11 -1.04
CA GLY A 61 47.87 5.84 0.31
C GLY A 61 49.39 5.77 0.40
N SER A 62 50.13 6.04 -0.67
CA SER A 62 51.61 5.95 -0.69
C SER A 62 52.29 7.08 0.07
N SER A 63 51.64 8.19 0.33
CA SER A 63 52.14 9.33 1.10
C SER A 63 51.47 9.43 2.46
N CYS A 64 52.22 9.82 3.50
CA CYS A 64 51.65 10.10 4.82
C CYS A 64 50.93 11.48 4.79
N GLY A 65 49.71 11.51 5.31
CA GLY A 65 48.90 12.73 5.43
C GLY A 65 47.42 12.43 5.53
N PHE A 66 46.68 13.36 6.07
CA PHE A 66 45.22 13.34 6.10
C PHE A 66 44.67 14.49 5.25
N SER A 67 43.98 14.16 4.18
CA SER A 67 43.30 15.11 3.32
C SER A 67 41.87 14.60 3.05
N ALA A 68 40.89 15.23 3.63
CA ALA A 68 39.50 14.86 3.40
C ALA A 68 39.07 15.36 2.00
N GLN A 69 38.73 14.42 1.11
CA GLN A 69 38.21 14.72 -0.24
C GLN A 69 36.82 14.18 -0.50
N GLY A 70 36.36 13.19 0.29
CA GLY A 70 35.01 12.67 0.21
C GLY A 70 33.98 13.59 0.84
N SER A 71 32.76 13.49 0.41
CA SER A 71 31.60 14.18 0.95
C SER A 71 30.65 13.22 1.63
N THR A 72 30.18 13.59 2.82
CA THR A 72 29.14 12.86 3.54
C THR A 72 28.06 13.87 3.93
N VAL A 73 26.88 13.73 3.36
CA VAL A 73 25.75 14.61 3.60
C VAL A 73 24.66 13.83 4.32
N LEU A 74 24.23 14.33 5.47
CA LEU A 74 23.06 13.83 6.17
C LEU A 74 21.85 14.66 5.71
N THR A 75 20.93 14.03 5.02
CA THR A 75 19.70 14.67 4.59
C THR A 75 18.54 14.12 5.40
N ASP A 76 17.58 14.99 5.68
CA ASP A 76 16.38 14.63 6.43
C ASP A 76 15.15 14.86 5.58
N ARG A 77 14.17 13.97 5.77
CA ARG A 77 12.83 14.08 5.21
C ARG A 77 11.79 13.89 6.29
N ASP A 78 10.73 14.64 6.18
CA ASP A 78 9.62 14.55 7.11
C ASP A 78 8.57 13.60 6.57
N ILE A 79 8.10 12.66 7.42
CA ILE A 79 6.90 11.90 7.17
C ILE A 79 5.79 12.45 8.05
N GLU A 80 4.69 12.82 7.44
CA GLU A 80 3.50 13.33 8.10
C GLU A 80 2.41 12.27 8.12
N THR A 81 1.81 12.06 9.28
CA THR A 81 0.65 11.18 9.45
C THR A 81 -0.61 11.99 9.73
N ALA A 82 -1.74 11.49 9.26
CA ALA A 82 -3.05 12.02 9.60
C ALA A 82 -3.91 10.98 10.31
N VAL A 83 -4.80 11.47 11.15
CA VAL A 83 -5.78 10.62 11.86
C VAL A 83 -6.88 10.22 10.90
N ILE A 84 -6.98 8.95 10.59
CA ILE A 84 -8.01 8.36 9.74
C ILE A 84 -9.09 7.75 10.61
N LYS A 85 -10.35 8.10 10.34
CA LYS A 85 -11.50 7.60 11.06
C LYS A 85 -12.48 6.95 10.09
N TYR A 86 -12.83 5.71 10.38
CA TYR A 86 -13.92 5.01 9.73
C TYR A 86 -15.08 4.83 10.71
N ASN A 87 -16.27 5.27 10.33
CA ASN A 87 -17.51 5.07 11.06
C ASN A 87 -18.54 4.46 10.12
N ASP A 88 -19.21 3.42 10.59
CA ASP A 88 -20.33 2.82 9.88
C ASP A 88 -21.42 2.41 10.85
N GLN A 89 -22.64 2.29 10.35
CA GLN A 89 -23.79 1.85 11.13
C GLN A 89 -24.78 1.08 10.25
N TRP A 90 -25.35 0.03 10.81
CA TRP A 90 -26.40 -0.74 10.12
C TRP A 90 -27.44 -1.30 11.08
N CYS A 91 -28.63 -1.57 10.56
CA CYS A 91 -29.69 -2.21 11.31
C CYS A 91 -29.39 -3.70 11.47
N TRP A 92 -29.40 -4.22 12.69
CA TRP A 92 -29.15 -5.62 12.98
C TRP A 92 -30.14 -6.56 12.28
N LYS A 93 -31.37 -6.11 12.02
CA LYS A 93 -32.40 -6.89 11.29
C LYS A 93 -31.99 -7.24 9.86
N ALA A 94 -31.14 -6.41 9.23
CA ALA A 94 -30.60 -6.70 7.90
C ALA A 94 -29.65 -7.91 7.88
N MET A 95 -29.08 -8.26 9.04
CA MET A 95 -28.17 -9.40 9.19
C MET A 95 -28.88 -10.72 9.49
N LEU A 96 -30.17 -10.69 9.86
CA LEU A 96 -30.92 -11.90 10.25
C LEU A 96 -30.95 -12.93 9.12
N GLY A 97 -31.03 -12.52 7.87
CA GLY A 97 -31.01 -13.43 6.72
C GLY A 97 -29.69 -14.20 6.62
N ARG A 98 -28.56 -13.52 6.74
CA ARG A 98 -27.22 -14.14 6.72
C ARG A 98 -26.97 -15.00 7.96
N PHE A 99 -27.43 -14.55 9.13
CA PHE A 99 -27.34 -15.35 10.35
C PHE A 99 -28.15 -16.65 10.25
N SER A 100 -29.32 -16.62 9.65
CA SER A 100 -30.13 -17.82 9.41
C SER A 100 -29.43 -18.79 8.45
N GLU A 101 -28.77 -18.28 7.39
CA GLU A 101 -27.96 -19.09 6.48
C GLU A 101 -26.77 -19.73 7.19
N TYR A 102 -26.07 -18.96 8.01
CA TYR A 102 -24.97 -19.45 8.86
C TYR A 102 -25.42 -20.59 9.79
N GLN A 103 -26.57 -20.42 10.45
CA GLN A 103 -27.14 -21.47 11.32
C GLN A 103 -27.46 -22.74 10.55
N VAL A 104 -27.94 -22.62 9.32
CA VAL A 104 -28.22 -23.79 8.45
C VAL A 104 -26.93 -24.53 8.10
N ARG A 105 -25.85 -23.81 7.78
CA ARG A 105 -24.54 -24.40 7.47
C ARG A 105 -23.94 -25.13 8.66
N ILE A 106 -23.96 -24.52 9.86
CA ILE A 106 -23.50 -25.19 11.10
C ILE A 106 -24.30 -26.48 11.35
N ASN A 107 -25.62 -26.44 11.21
CA ASN A 107 -26.46 -27.64 11.40
C ASN A 107 -26.19 -28.72 10.34
N ALA A 108 -25.64 -28.35 9.18
CA ALA A 108 -25.20 -29.26 8.13
C ALA A 108 -23.77 -29.81 8.35
N ASN A 109 -23.14 -29.55 9.47
CA ASN A 109 -21.73 -29.92 9.77
C ASN A 109 -20.72 -29.37 8.78
N GLU A 110 -20.99 -28.24 8.14
CA GLU A 110 -19.99 -27.51 7.34
C GLU A 110 -19.10 -26.67 8.27
N ASP A 111 -17.77 -26.75 8.10
CA ASP A 111 -16.81 -25.88 8.78
C ASP A 111 -17.08 -24.45 8.34
N SER A 112 -17.73 -23.67 9.19
CA SER A 112 -17.99 -22.25 8.96
C SER A 112 -17.29 -21.41 10.02
N LEU A 113 -16.65 -20.32 9.58
CA LEU A 113 -16.11 -19.31 10.48
C LEU A 113 -17.25 -18.71 11.33
N PRO A 114 -16.98 -18.28 12.58
CA PRO A 114 -17.96 -17.56 13.36
C PRO A 114 -18.54 -16.37 12.57
N PHE A 115 -19.84 -16.17 12.66
CA PHE A 115 -20.53 -15.09 11.91
C PHE A 115 -19.94 -13.72 12.19
N GLU A 116 -19.51 -13.49 13.41
CA GLU A 116 -18.82 -12.28 13.86
C GLU A 116 -17.49 -12.06 13.13
N SER A 117 -16.72 -13.13 12.91
CA SER A 117 -15.48 -13.09 12.16
C SER A 117 -15.71 -12.71 10.70
N GLU A 118 -16.74 -13.26 10.07
CA GLU A 118 -17.05 -12.92 8.67
C GLU A 118 -17.35 -11.44 8.48
N ILE A 119 -18.11 -10.84 9.40
CA ILE A 119 -18.44 -9.41 9.34
C ILE A 119 -17.20 -8.55 9.55
N THR A 120 -16.43 -8.82 10.59
CA THR A 120 -15.22 -8.05 10.90
C THR A 120 -14.18 -8.16 9.80
N ASP A 121 -13.99 -9.34 9.21
CA ASP A 121 -13.09 -9.56 8.07
C ASP A 121 -13.49 -8.75 6.84
N GLN A 122 -14.79 -8.64 6.55
CA GLN A 122 -15.26 -7.82 5.43
C GLN A 122 -15.02 -6.32 5.68
N ILE A 123 -15.20 -5.86 6.91
CA ILE A 123 -14.93 -4.47 7.29
C ILE A 123 -13.42 -4.18 7.15
N VAL A 124 -12.57 -5.03 7.70
CA VAL A 124 -11.11 -4.91 7.62
C VAL A 124 -10.63 -4.89 6.17
N LYS A 125 -11.12 -5.81 5.33
CA LYS A 125 -10.82 -5.81 3.88
C LYS A 125 -11.27 -4.52 3.19
N GLY A 126 -12.43 -4.00 3.55
CA GLY A 126 -12.92 -2.72 3.03
C GLY A 126 -12.01 -1.55 3.40
N ILE A 127 -11.58 -1.49 4.66
CA ILE A 127 -10.65 -0.48 5.16
C ILE A 127 -9.31 -0.60 4.43
N ASN A 128 -8.71 -1.79 4.37
CA ASN A 128 -7.43 -2.03 3.70
C ASN A 128 -7.46 -1.58 2.23
N LYS A 129 -8.54 -1.86 1.52
CA LYS A 129 -8.69 -1.41 0.13
C LYS A 129 -8.70 0.12 0.02
N LYS A 130 -9.33 0.82 0.97
CA LYS A 130 -9.36 2.28 0.98
C LYS A 130 -8.02 2.87 1.40
N VAL A 131 -7.37 2.28 2.39
CA VAL A 131 -6.02 2.66 2.83
C VAL A 131 -5.01 2.51 1.69
N GLU A 132 -5.03 1.37 0.99
CA GLU A 132 -4.18 1.14 -0.19
C GLU A 132 -4.41 2.20 -1.27
N THR A 133 -5.68 2.56 -1.55
CA THR A 133 -5.98 3.64 -2.50
C THR A 133 -5.44 4.99 -2.02
N LEU A 134 -5.62 5.31 -0.74
CA LEU A 134 -5.19 6.58 -0.15
C LEU A 134 -3.66 6.71 -0.15
N ILE A 135 -2.93 5.62 0.13
CA ILE A 135 -1.46 5.57 0.10
C ILE A 135 -0.92 5.87 -1.31
N TRP A 136 -1.59 5.43 -2.34
CA TRP A 136 -1.15 5.64 -3.72
C TRP A 136 -1.65 6.94 -4.32
N GLN A 137 -2.94 7.26 -4.15
CA GLN A 137 -3.64 8.32 -4.87
C GLN A 137 -4.06 9.51 -4.01
N GLY A 138 -3.83 9.44 -2.68
CA GLY A 138 -4.26 10.52 -1.78
C GLY A 138 -3.77 11.89 -2.23
N ASP A 139 -4.61 12.91 -2.11
CA ASP A 139 -4.28 14.29 -2.41
C ASP A 139 -4.97 15.22 -1.38
N LYS A 140 -4.17 15.87 -0.55
CA LYS A 140 -4.68 16.82 0.44
C LYS A 140 -5.35 18.04 -0.19
N ASP A 141 -4.91 18.43 -1.38
CA ASP A 141 -5.47 19.58 -2.09
C ASP A 141 -6.85 19.24 -2.68
N ASP A 142 -7.12 17.96 -2.95
CA ASP A 142 -8.42 17.45 -3.43
C ASP A 142 -9.34 16.95 -2.29
N GLY A 143 -8.93 17.15 -1.03
CA GLY A 143 -9.72 16.89 0.16
C GLY A 143 -9.44 15.56 0.86
N ASP A 144 -8.43 14.82 0.46
CA ASP A 144 -7.94 13.64 1.15
C ASP A 144 -7.16 13.99 2.43
N LEU A 145 -6.95 13.00 3.30
CA LEU A 145 -6.31 13.19 4.58
C LEU A 145 -4.77 13.23 4.49
N ILE A 146 -4.20 12.51 3.53
CA ILE A 146 -2.75 12.40 3.33
C ILE A 146 -2.42 12.54 1.84
N ASN A 147 -1.19 12.96 1.54
CA ASN A 147 -0.65 12.87 0.18
C ASN A 147 -0.15 11.44 -0.06
N GLY A 148 -0.61 10.84 -1.15
CA GLY A 148 -0.17 9.53 -1.61
C GLY A 148 1.15 9.60 -2.39
N LEU A 149 1.70 8.43 -2.70
CA LEU A 149 2.98 8.31 -3.39
C LEU A 149 3.00 8.99 -4.77
N ILE A 150 1.88 8.97 -5.51
CA ILE A 150 1.77 9.68 -6.80
C ILE A 150 1.83 11.19 -6.59
N THR A 151 1.03 11.71 -5.66
CA THR A 151 0.98 13.15 -5.36
C THR A 151 2.33 13.65 -4.83
N ILE A 152 3.01 12.85 -3.99
CA ILE A 152 4.37 13.16 -3.53
C ILE A 152 5.35 13.20 -4.71
N ALA A 153 5.24 12.24 -5.64
CA ALA A 153 6.08 12.17 -6.83
C ALA A 153 5.82 13.31 -7.83
N GLU A 154 4.60 13.82 -7.89
CA GLU A 154 4.21 14.98 -8.74
C GLU A 154 4.45 16.32 -8.06
N GLY A 155 4.47 16.33 -6.74
CA GLY A 155 4.67 17.56 -5.96
C GLY A 155 6.05 18.16 -6.21
N SER A 156 6.06 19.47 -6.40
CA SER A 156 7.28 20.27 -6.53
C SER A 156 7.92 20.54 -5.16
N ASP A 157 8.11 19.54 -4.34
CA ASP A 157 9.02 19.68 -3.23
C ASP A 157 10.41 19.87 -3.83
N SER A 158 10.81 21.10 -3.92
CA SER A 158 11.88 21.67 -4.73
C SER A 158 13.29 21.17 -4.40
N ALA A 159 13.42 20.14 -3.60
CA ALA A 159 14.69 19.48 -3.24
C ALA A 159 14.79 18.04 -3.78
N SER A 160 13.77 17.54 -4.47
CA SER A 160 13.76 16.16 -4.89
C SER A 160 13.79 16.02 -6.41
N THR A 161 14.82 15.38 -6.90
CA THR A 161 14.95 14.95 -8.29
C THR A 161 14.00 13.77 -8.55
N ILE A 162 12.72 14.03 -8.59
CA ILE A 162 11.75 13.05 -9.06
C ILE A 162 11.75 13.13 -10.57
N THR A 163 12.10 12.04 -11.21
CA THR A 163 12.07 11.95 -12.67
C THR A 163 10.65 11.66 -13.11
N GLY A 164 9.91 12.70 -13.44
CA GLY A 164 8.65 12.59 -14.16
C GLY A 164 8.92 12.45 -15.65
N ALA A 165 8.40 11.44 -16.30
CA ALA A 165 8.55 11.26 -17.73
C ALA A 165 7.22 10.90 -18.38
N THR A 166 6.98 11.43 -19.56
CA THR A 166 5.83 11.04 -20.39
C THR A 166 6.23 9.84 -21.23
N ALA A 167 5.55 8.72 -21.04
CA ALA A 167 5.81 7.54 -21.83
C ALA A 167 5.37 7.77 -23.28
N SER A 168 6.28 7.55 -24.23
CA SER A 168 6.03 7.73 -25.67
C SER A 168 5.44 6.51 -26.33
N GLY A 169 5.45 5.35 -25.66
CA GLY A 169 4.99 4.08 -26.17
C GLY A 169 3.46 4.02 -26.36
N ALA A 170 3.03 3.48 -27.48
CA ALA A 170 1.61 3.30 -27.77
C ALA A 170 0.99 2.11 -27.00
N THR A 171 1.79 1.11 -26.64
CA THR A 171 1.37 -0.10 -25.91
C THR A 171 1.79 -0.08 -24.44
N ALA A 172 1.13 -0.85 -23.59
CA ALA A 172 1.52 -0.97 -22.19
C ALA A 172 2.95 -1.52 -22.05
N TYR A 173 3.36 -2.41 -22.93
CA TYR A 173 4.71 -2.95 -22.98
C TYR A 173 5.76 -1.86 -23.24
N GLU A 174 5.56 -1.00 -24.24
CA GLU A 174 6.48 0.08 -24.57
C GLU A 174 6.58 1.11 -23.45
N ARG A 175 5.45 1.49 -22.86
CA ARG A 175 5.41 2.40 -21.69
C ARG A 175 6.19 1.86 -20.48
N ILE A 176 6.08 0.57 -20.20
CA ILE A 176 6.81 -0.09 -19.11
C ILE A 176 8.30 -0.14 -19.42
N LEU A 177 8.69 -0.42 -20.69
CA LEU A 177 10.10 -0.35 -21.11
C LEU A 177 10.67 1.06 -21.01
N ASP A 178 9.93 2.08 -21.43
CA ASP A 178 10.35 3.48 -21.28
C ASP A 178 10.56 3.82 -19.80
N THR A 179 9.66 3.38 -18.92
CA THR A 179 9.82 3.54 -17.47
C THR A 179 11.06 2.83 -16.94
N TYR A 180 11.32 1.60 -17.40
CA TYR A 180 12.49 0.81 -17.02
C TYR A 180 13.79 1.51 -17.43
N MET A 181 13.86 2.07 -18.62
CA MET A 181 15.04 2.79 -19.12
C MET A 181 15.33 4.09 -18.37
N LEU A 182 14.36 4.63 -17.65
CA LEU A 182 14.52 5.85 -16.83
C LEU A 182 14.98 5.54 -15.39
N ILE A 183 14.94 4.28 -14.97
CA ILE A 183 15.40 3.91 -13.63
C ILE A 183 16.92 4.09 -13.57
N PRO A 184 17.45 4.83 -12.58
CA PRO A 184 18.89 4.99 -12.43
C PRO A 184 19.59 3.65 -12.22
N GLU A 185 20.77 3.49 -12.84
CA GLU A 185 21.54 2.24 -12.80
C GLU A 185 21.85 1.76 -11.38
N ALA A 186 22.00 2.68 -10.43
CA ALA A 186 22.25 2.35 -9.03
C ALA A 186 21.09 1.59 -8.33
N TRP A 187 19.87 1.71 -8.85
CA TRP A 187 18.65 1.20 -8.21
C TRP A 187 17.93 0.15 -9.05
N VAL A 188 18.40 -0.12 -10.29
CA VAL A 188 17.67 -0.95 -11.24
C VAL A 188 17.47 -2.39 -10.75
N ASP A 189 18.45 -2.97 -10.08
CA ASP A 189 18.43 -4.37 -9.64
C ASP A 189 17.39 -4.63 -8.53
N GLU A 190 17.06 -3.61 -7.74
CA GLU A 190 16.10 -3.72 -6.64
C GLU A 190 14.75 -3.05 -6.95
N ALA A 191 14.64 -2.40 -8.11
CA ALA A 191 13.46 -1.67 -8.49
C ALA A 191 12.27 -2.58 -8.82
N VAL A 192 11.08 -2.10 -8.49
CA VAL A 192 9.81 -2.71 -8.84
C VAL A 192 8.94 -1.66 -9.55
N ILE A 193 8.33 -2.05 -10.65
CA ILE A 193 7.41 -1.20 -11.40
C ILE A 193 5.98 -1.50 -10.97
N PHE A 194 5.32 -0.52 -10.39
CA PHE A 194 3.94 -0.62 -9.92
C PHE A 194 3.00 -0.05 -10.98
N VAL A 195 2.02 -0.86 -11.35
CA VAL A 195 1.05 -0.50 -12.38
C VAL A 195 -0.38 -0.79 -11.95
N SER A 196 -1.34 -0.09 -12.54
CA SER A 196 -2.75 -0.38 -12.31
C SER A 196 -3.14 -1.76 -12.86
N PRO A 197 -4.20 -2.39 -12.31
CA PRO A 197 -4.69 -3.68 -12.82
C PRO A 197 -5.07 -3.66 -14.31
N ALA A 198 -5.45 -2.49 -14.83
CA ALA A 198 -5.77 -2.30 -16.26
C ALA A 198 -4.51 -2.39 -17.13
N ILE A 199 -3.48 -1.60 -16.80
CA ILE A 199 -2.19 -1.60 -17.48
C ILE A 199 -1.52 -2.98 -17.38
N PHE A 200 -1.59 -3.63 -16.20
CA PHE A 200 -1.02 -4.97 -16.03
C PHE A 200 -1.64 -6.00 -16.97
N ARG A 201 -2.97 -5.97 -17.17
CA ARG A 201 -3.64 -6.87 -18.12
C ARG A 201 -3.26 -6.59 -19.57
N GLN A 202 -3.13 -5.31 -19.93
CA GLN A 202 -2.64 -4.92 -21.26
C GLN A 202 -1.20 -5.39 -21.48
N TYR A 203 -0.34 -5.20 -20.49
CA TYR A 203 1.05 -5.68 -20.54
C TYR A 203 1.13 -7.19 -20.74
N ALA A 204 0.34 -7.96 -19.98
CA ALA A 204 0.30 -9.41 -20.15
C ALA A 204 -0.16 -9.82 -21.57
N GLN A 205 -1.13 -9.11 -22.16
CA GLN A 205 -1.57 -9.34 -23.55
C GLN A 205 -0.48 -9.00 -24.56
N ASP A 206 0.22 -7.89 -24.35
CA ASP A 206 1.34 -7.47 -25.20
C ASP A 206 2.49 -8.49 -25.19
N LEU A 207 2.81 -9.05 -24.01
CA LEU A 207 3.81 -10.11 -23.87
C LEU A 207 3.42 -11.38 -24.63
N VAL A 208 2.15 -11.77 -24.57
CA VAL A 208 1.61 -12.90 -25.33
C VAL A 208 1.71 -12.63 -26.83
N ALA A 209 1.31 -11.43 -27.29
CA ALA A 209 1.36 -11.04 -28.69
C ALA A 209 2.79 -11.03 -29.25
N LYS A 210 3.78 -10.66 -28.41
CA LYS A 210 5.21 -10.66 -28.76
C LYS A 210 5.89 -12.03 -28.54
N ASN A 211 5.15 -13.05 -28.08
CA ASN A 211 5.66 -14.40 -27.77
C ASN A 211 6.76 -14.43 -26.68
N PHE A 212 6.71 -13.48 -25.75
CA PHE A 212 7.61 -13.42 -24.58
C PHE A 212 7.01 -14.01 -23.31
N PHE A 213 5.76 -14.43 -23.36
CA PHE A 213 5.04 -14.95 -22.20
C PHE A 213 5.27 -16.46 -22.08
N HIS A 214 5.96 -16.87 -21.03
CA HIS A 214 6.06 -18.26 -20.60
C HIS A 214 5.15 -18.46 -19.38
N TYR A 215 4.10 -19.24 -19.56
CA TYR A 215 3.16 -19.56 -18.50
C TYR A 215 3.72 -20.67 -17.61
N ASP A 216 4.16 -20.33 -16.42
CA ASP A 216 4.44 -21.29 -15.37
C ASP A 216 3.13 -21.59 -14.63
N GLY A 217 2.51 -22.72 -14.96
CA GLY A 217 1.16 -23.11 -14.53
C GLY A 217 1.02 -23.45 -13.03
N GLU A 218 2.02 -23.24 -12.20
CA GLU A 218 1.99 -23.65 -10.80
C GLU A 218 1.22 -22.70 -9.86
N ASN A 219 1.07 -21.43 -10.20
CA ASN A 219 0.36 -20.46 -9.36
C ASN A 219 -0.71 -19.72 -10.13
N GLY A 220 -1.97 -20.10 -9.96
CA GLY A 220 -3.15 -19.61 -10.67
C GLY A 220 -3.46 -18.11 -10.54
N GLU A 221 -2.60 -17.28 -9.97
CA GLU A 221 -2.78 -15.84 -9.85
C GLU A 221 -1.48 -15.10 -10.20
N LEU A 222 -1.49 -14.43 -11.35
CA LEU A 222 -0.43 -13.53 -11.77
C LEU A 222 -0.58 -12.18 -11.04
N THR A 223 0.26 -11.93 -10.05
CA THR A 223 0.40 -10.63 -9.38
C THR A 223 1.62 -9.87 -9.85
N GLU A 224 2.63 -10.58 -10.34
CA GLU A 224 3.91 -10.06 -10.81
C GLU A 224 4.29 -10.68 -12.13
N LEU A 225 4.90 -9.89 -12.99
CA LEU A 225 5.53 -10.32 -14.25
C LEU A 225 6.92 -9.71 -14.34
N PHE A 226 7.84 -10.37 -14.99
CA PHE A 226 9.18 -9.84 -15.26
C PHE A 226 9.24 -9.09 -16.60
N ILE A 227 10.12 -8.11 -16.68
CA ILE A 227 10.47 -7.52 -17.96
C ILE A 227 11.36 -8.52 -18.71
N PRO A 228 11.05 -8.86 -19.98
CA PRO A 228 11.87 -9.80 -20.75
C PRO A 228 13.33 -9.35 -20.83
N GLY A 229 14.24 -10.21 -20.37
CA GLY A 229 15.68 -9.92 -20.34
C GLY A 229 16.17 -9.12 -19.13
N SER A 230 15.33 -8.92 -18.11
CA SER A 230 15.67 -8.23 -16.86
C SER A 230 15.07 -8.95 -15.66
N ASP A 231 15.66 -8.73 -14.48
CA ASP A 231 15.12 -9.22 -13.19
C ASP A 231 14.11 -8.25 -12.58
N VAL A 232 13.85 -7.11 -13.22
CA VAL A 232 12.88 -6.11 -12.75
C VAL A 232 11.46 -6.61 -12.87
N LYS A 233 10.73 -6.49 -11.77
CA LYS A 233 9.34 -6.95 -11.66
C LYS A 233 8.35 -5.85 -11.98
N VAL A 234 7.33 -6.20 -12.75
CA VAL A 234 6.12 -5.40 -12.94
C VAL A 234 5.04 -5.97 -12.04
N ARG A 235 4.55 -5.18 -11.09
CA ARG A 235 3.58 -5.61 -10.09
C ARG A 235 2.24 -4.93 -10.26
N LYS A 236 1.20 -5.74 -10.23
CA LYS A 236 -0.19 -5.28 -10.22
C LYS A 236 -0.54 -4.69 -8.85
N THR A 237 -0.94 -3.43 -8.82
CA THR A 237 -1.25 -2.67 -7.61
C THR A 237 -2.68 -2.19 -7.63
N TYR A 238 -3.50 -2.63 -6.66
CA TYR A 238 -4.90 -2.21 -6.59
C TYR A 238 -5.07 -0.74 -6.16
N GLY A 239 -4.12 -0.20 -5.40
CA GLY A 239 -4.11 1.21 -5.04
C GLY A 239 -4.04 2.16 -6.23
N LEU A 240 -3.54 1.69 -7.39
CA LEU A 240 -3.46 2.44 -8.64
C LEU A 240 -4.70 2.26 -9.55
N THR A 241 -5.78 1.67 -9.05
CA THR A 241 -6.99 1.44 -9.86
C THR A 241 -7.56 2.76 -10.37
N GLY A 242 -7.76 2.86 -11.69
CA GLY A 242 -8.28 4.07 -12.34
C GLY A 242 -7.22 5.11 -12.71
N VAL A 243 -5.98 4.90 -12.31
CA VAL A 243 -4.85 5.78 -12.64
C VAL A 243 -4.08 5.21 -13.83
N ASP A 244 -3.81 6.06 -14.83
CA ASP A 244 -3.02 5.70 -16.01
C ASP A 244 -1.57 6.22 -15.88
N LYS A 245 -0.97 6.01 -14.71
CA LYS A 245 0.43 6.36 -14.40
C LYS A 245 1.17 5.09 -14.00
N ILE A 246 2.46 5.07 -14.29
CA ILE A 246 3.36 3.98 -13.93
C ILE A 246 4.36 4.53 -12.93
N TYR A 247 4.48 3.87 -11.78
CA TYR A 247 5.38 4.26 -10.72
C TYR A 247 6.46 3.19 -10.56
N ALA A 248 7.73 3.58 -10.58
CA ALA A 248 8.84 2.68 -10.33
C ALA A 248 9.68 3.19 -9.17
N SER A 249 10.01 2.31 -8.25
CA SER A 249 10.89 2.60 -7.11
C SER A 249 11.36 1.31 -6.47
N VAL A 250 12.36 1.43 -5.60
CA VAL A 250 12.76 0.35 -4.71
C VAL A 250 11.72 0.24 -3.57
N PRO A 251 11.18 -0.96 -3.27
CA PRO A 251 10.20 -1.10 -2.19
C PRO A 251 10.67 -0.58 -0.83
N ALA A 252 11.95 -0.77 -0.50
CA ALA A 252 12.55 -0.27 0.74
C ALA A 252 12.58 1.27 0.82
N ASN A 253 12.50 1.97 -0.32
CA ASN A 253 12.45 3.42 -0.40
C ASN A 253 11.09 4.01 0.03
N MET A 254 10.05 3.21 -0.04
CA MET A 254 8.69 3.61 0.32
C MET A 254 8.46 3.35 1.81
N VAL A 255 8.20 4.40 2.58
CA VAL A 255 7.97 4.32 4.02
C VAL A 255 6.49 4.53 4.31
N TYR A 256 5.91 3.59 5.04
CA TYR A 256 4.57 3.71 5.59
C TYR A 256 4.65 3.93 7.09
N ALA A 257 4.19 5.08 7.55
CA ALA A 257 4.11 5.40 8.97
C ALA A 257 2.72 5.16 9.50
N CYS A 258 2.62 4.53 10.66
CA CYS A 258 1.37 4.34 11.35
C CYS A 258 1.54 4.39 12.86
N ASP A 259 0.47 4.76 13.56
CA ASP A 259 0.40 4.69 15.02
C ASP A 259 -0.67 3.68 15.44
N MET A 260 -0.24 2.72 16.28
CA MET A 260 -1.07 1.64 16.82
C MET A 260 -1.00 1.60 18.35
N LEU A 261 -0.57 2.69 18.98
CA LEU A 261 -0.21 2.70 20.40
C LEU A 261 -1.42 2.55 21.36
N ASP A 262 -2.64 2.77 20.89
CA ASP A 262 -3.86 2.67 21.67
C ASP A 262 -4.90 1.72 21.04
N ALA A 263 -4.48 0.48 20.70
CA ALA A 263 -5.34 -0.54 20.11
C ALA A 263 -6.68 -0.77 20.86
N ASN A 264 -6.72 -0.37 22.13
CA ASN A 264 -7.91 -0.48 22.97
C ASN A 264 -9.07 0.46 22.59
N GLU A 265 -8.78 1.58 21.91
CA GLU A 265 -9.79 2.55 21.48
C GLU A 265 -10.01 2.56 19.97
N ASP A 266 -9.11 1.93 19.22
CA ASP A 266 -8.99 2.10 17.77
C ASP A 266 -9.99 1.28 16.96
N PHE A 267 -10.46 0.14 17.49
CA PHE A 267 -11.51 -0.67 16.86
C PHE A 267 -12.62 -0.96 17.88
N LYS A 268 -13.79 -0.33 17.70
CA LYS A 268 -14.95 -0.53 18.56
C LYS A 268 -16.18 -0.88 17.72
N MET A 269 -16.93 -1.85 18.20
CA MET A 269 -18.23 -2.21 17.66
C MET A 269 -19.21 -2.38 18.82
N TRP A 270 -20.34 -1.68 18.75
CA TRP A 270 -21.35 -1.71 19.81
C TRP A 270 -22.76 -1.59 19.23
N TYR A 271 -23.70 -2.13 19.97
CA TYR A 271 -25.12 -1.94 19.68
C TYR A 271 -25.65 -0.73 20.44
N ASN A 272 -26.37 0.13 19.75
CA ASN A 272 -27.07 1.26 20.35
C ASN A 272 -28.54 0.91 20.45
N ASP A 273 -29.06 0.81 21.69
CA ASP A 273 -30.44 0.45 21.99
C ASP A 273 -31.43 1.55 21.58
N GLU A 274 -31.00 2.84 21.60
CA GLU A 274 -31.86 3.97 21.23
C GLU A 274 -32.20 3.99 19.73
N ASP A 275 -31.19 3.71 18.89
CA ASP A 275 -31.33 3.74 17.43
C ASP A 275 -31.64 2.35 16.85
N GLU A 276 -31.54 1.29 17.63
CA GLU A 276 -31.55 -0.12 17.20
C GLU A 276 -30.52 -0.43 16.12
N LEU A 277 -29.33 0.20 16.19
CA LEU A 277 -28.26 0.10 15.21
C LEU A 277 -26.99 -0.50 15.82
N VAL A 278 -26.31 -1.32 15.05
CA VAL A 278 -24.92 -1.70 15.29
C VAL A 278 -24.02 -0.60 14.73
N LYS A 279 -23.14 -0.06 15.55
CA LYS A 279 -22.19 1.00 15.19
C LYS A 279 -20.77 0.47 15.25
N VAL A 280 -19.98 0.83 14.24
CA VAL A 280 -18.55 0.53 14.14
C VAL A 280 -17.76 1.83 14.09
N LYS A 281 -16.67 1.86 14.82
CA LYS A 281 -15.68 2.94 14.78
C LYS A 281 -14.29 2.31 14.67
N VAL A 282 -13.52 2.76 13.69
CA VAL A 282 -12.09 2.45 13.56
C VAL A 282 -11.31 3.75 13.49
N LEU A 283 -10.22 3.86 14.24
CA LEU A 283 -9.39 5.04 14.33
C LEU A 283 -7.93 4.61 14.27
N PHE A 284 -7.12 5.23 13.39
CA PHE A 284 -5.68 4.99 13.30
C PHE A 284 -4.99 6.16 12.62
N ASN A 285 -3.68 6.27 12.80
CA ASN A 285 -2.87 7.22 12.08
C ASN A 285 -2.17 6.54 10.92
N ALA A 286 -2.14 7.17 9.76
CA ALA A 286 -1.40 6.70 8.61
C ALA A 286 -0.76 7.85 7.83
N GLY A 287 0.37 7.56 7.21
CA GLY A 287 1.09 8.47 6.33
C GLY A 287 2.10 7.72 5.47
N VAL A 288 2.50 8.31 4.36
CA VAL A 288 3.51 7.76 3.47
C VAL A 288 4.56 8.81 3.10
N ALA A 289 5.75 8.35 2.84
CA ALA A 289 6.84 9.17 2.32
C ALA A 289 7.82 8.32 1.50
N THR A 290 8.65 8.99 0.72
CA THR A 290 9.80 8.39 0.03
C THR A 290 11.09 8.91 0.65
N LEU A 291 12.07 8.00 0.91
CA LEU A 291 13.38 8.39 1.46
C LEU A 291 14.27 9.01 0.41
N TYR A 292 14.46 8.31 -0.71
CA TYR A 292 15.34 8.72 -1.82
C TYR A 292 14.49 9.10 -3.03
N PRO A 293 14.30 10.38 -3.29
CA PRO A 293 13.54 10.84 -4.46
C PRO A 293 14.15 10.39 -5.77
N ASP A 294 15.49 10.34 -5.83
CA ASP A 294 16.24 9.94 -7.02
C ASP A 294 15.99 8.48 -7.45
N ALA A 295 15.51 7.66 -6.50
CA ALA A 295 15.11 6.28 -6.78
C ALA A 295 13.65 6.15 -7.22
N VAL A 296 12.94 7.26 -7.47
CA VAL A 296 11.54 7.27 -7.89
C VAL A 296 11.43 7.72 -9.33
N VAL A 297 10.73 6.93 -10.14
CA VAL A 297 10.36 7.28 -11.51
C VAL A 297 8.84 7.23 -11.65
N LEU A 298 8.25 8.35 -12.03
CA LEU A 298 6.83 8.44 -12.36
C LEU A 298 6.66 8.75 -13.83
N THR A 299 5.99 7.87 -14.58
CA THR A 299 5.67 8.11 -15.97
C THR A 299 4.18 8.32 -16.17
N THR A 300 3.85 9.36 -16.91
CA THR A 300 2.48 9.69 -17.31
C THR A 300 2.25 9.29 -18.76
N PRO A 301 1.00 8.99 -19.18
CA PRO A 301 0.73 8.74 -20.58
C PRO A 301 1.05 9.97 -21.44
N ALA A 302 1.42 9.74 -22.68
CA ALA A 302 1.48 10.81 -23.67
C ALA A 302 0.06 11.39 -23.87
N ALA A 303 -0.05 12.72 -23.89
CA ALA A 303 -1.31 13.40 -24.13
C ALA A 303 -1.81 13.18 -25.56
#